data_6447591db42a198ee68356cafcfd4617
#
_entry.id   6447591db42a198ee68356cafcfd4617
#
_cell.length_a   1.000
_cell.length_b   1.000
_cell.length_c   1.000
_cell.angle_alpha   90.00
_cell.angle_beta   90.00
_cell.angle_gamma   90.00
#
_symmetry.space_group_name_H-M   'P 1'
#
loop_
_entity.id
_entity.type
_entity.pdbx_description
1 polymer ?
#
loop_
_entity_poly.entity_id
_entity_poly.type
_entity_poly.pdbx_seq_one_letter_code
_entity_poly.pdbx_strand_id
1 'polypeptide(L)'
;MYGLLQKGNTLMNIFYVDKDPKIAAKMMCDKHIIKMILESAQMLCTAKRVLDGTEYFDLTKNGRKIKRWRLDNPNEEAIVYKAGWLGHPSTQWVIKSAYNYTWLFKHFMALNEEYKLRWQKDKDHVSVTKLAELLKHPPKNAPLNVMATDATPAMPDHCKIPGDVVGSYRKYYILEKVRFAKWEKHGAVMPEWFKEGINAR
;
A
#
# COMPACT_ATOMS: atom_id res chain seq x y z
N MET A 1 -9.58 29.33 3.78
CA MET A 1 -9.13 29.11 5.18
C MET A 1 -9.45 27.67 5.57
N TYR A 2 -8.55 26.69 5.27
CA TYR A 2 -8.67 25.30 5.68
C TYR A 2 -7.31 24.85 6.22
N GLY A 3 -7.05 25.25 7.43
CA GLY A 3 -5.96 24.71 8.22
C GLY A 3 -6.52 23.78 9.28
N LEU A 4 -6.48 22.49 9.05
CA LEU A 4 -6.58 21.48 10.08
C LEU A 4 -5.41 20.53 9.92
N LEU A 5 -4.34 20.88 10.59
CA LEU A 5 -3.25 19.97 10.97
C LEU A 5 -3.86 18.78 11.73
N GLN A 6 -4.13 17.69 11.06
CA GLN A 6 -4.45 16.42 11.71
C GLN A 6 -3.18 15.83 12.31
N LYS A 7 -3.06 15.99 13.62
CA LYS A 7 -2.08 15.27 14.45
C LYS A 7 -2.31 13.76 14.28
N GLY A 8 -1.28 13.04 13.83
CA GLY A 8 -1.09 11.64 14.21
C GLY A 8 -1.80 10.55 13.40
N ASN A 9 -2.38 10.81 12.23
CA ASN A 9 -2.87 9.73 11.37
C ASN A 9 -1.75 9.27 10.44
N THR A 10 -1.29 8.04 10.66
CA THR A 10 -0.43 7.31 9.74
C THR A 10 -1.24 7.08 8.46
N LEU A 11 -1.12 8.00 7.51
CA LEU A 11 -1.79 7.91 6.21
C LEU A 11 -1.31 6.63 5.51
N MET A 12 -2.27 5.91 4.93
CA MET A 12 -2.01 4.78 4.04
C MET A 12 -1.01 5.17 2.94
N ASN A 13 -0.13 4.26 2.54
CA ASN A 13 0.87 4.55 1.52
C ASN A 13 1.25 3.26 0.74
N ILE A 14 2.03 3.41 -0.33
CA ILE A 14 2.65 2.30 -1.07
C ILE A 14 4.17 2.32 -0.89
N PHE A 15 4.76 3.52 -0.77
CA PHE A 15 6.20 3.75 -0.82
C PHE A 15 6.83 3.17 -2.10
N TYR A 16 6.44 3.75 -3.23
CA TYR A 16 6.88 3.36 -4.58
C TYR A 16 8.34 3.79 -4.83
N VAL A 17 9.27 3.17 -4.08
CA VAL A 17 10.71 3.52 -4.10
C VAL A 17 11.48 2.86 -5.25
N ASP A 18 10.81 2.01 -6.01
CA ASP A 18 11.30 1.40 -7.26
C ASP A 18 10.11 1.02 -8.15
N LYS A 19 10.32 0.94 -9.46
CA LYS A 19 9.31 0.51 -10.43
C LYS A 19 9.04 -1.01 -10.35
N ASP A 20 10.05 -1.80 -9.98
CA ASP A 20 9.87 -3.22 -9.70
C ASP A 20 9.30 -3.41 -8.29
N PRO A 21 8.14 -4.09 -8.15
CA PRO A 21 7.49 -4.28 -6.85
C PRO A 21 8.33 -5.10 -5.86
N LYS A 22 9.16 -6.01 -6.34
CA LYS A 22 10.03 -6.84 -5.48
C LYS A 22 11.21 -6.02 -4.98
N ILE A 23 11.82 -5.23 -5.86
CA ILE A 23 12.92 -4.33 -5.50
C ILE A 23 12.41 -3.27 -4.52
N ALA A 24 11.23 -2.68 -4.78
CA ALA A 24 10.60 -1.72 -3.87
C ALA A 24 10.39 -2.31 -2.47
N ALA A 25 9.89 -3.56 -2.37
CA ALA A 25 9.72 -4.25 -1.09
C ALA A 25 11.05 -4.43 -0.36
N LYS A 26 12.07 -4.94 -1.07
CA LYS A 26 13.41 -5.19 -0.51
C LYS A 26 14.08 -3.92 0.04
N MET A 27 13.81 -2.77 -0.59
CA MET A 27 14.37 -1.48 -0.19
C MET A 27 13.68 -0.86 1.04
N MET A 28 12.52 -1.34 1.47
CA MET A 28 11.82 -0.76 2.61
C MET A 28 12.54 -1.02 3.94
N CYS A 29 12.45 -0.06 4.85
CA CYS A 29 12.95 -0.23 6.21
C CYS A 29 12.12 -1.26 7.00
N ASP A 30 12.69 -1.85 8.04
CA ASP A 30 12.08 -2.93 8.81
C ASP A 30 10.67 -2.59 9.29
N LYS A 31 10.47 -1.40 9.85
CA LYS A 31 9.15 -0.96 10.33
C LYS A 31 8.09 -0.92 9.24
N HIS A 32 8.47 -0.59 8.01
CA HIS A 32 7.54 -0.53 6.89
C HIS A 32 7.18 -1.91 6.34
N ILE A 33 8.04 -2.91 6.43
CA ILE A 33 7.72 -4.26 5.93
C ILE A 33 6.38 -4.74 6.53
N ILE A 34 6.27 -4.84 7.84
CA ILE A 34 5.05 -5.35 8.49
C ILE A 34 3.85 -4.45 8.22
N LYS A 35 4.06 -3.13 8.35
CA LYS A 35 2.99 -2.15 8.16
C LYS A 35 2.42 -2.19 6.74
N MET A 36 3.29 -2.26 5.73
CA MET A 36 2.87 -2.19 4.33
C MET A 36 2.21 -3.48 3.83
N ILE A 37 2.47 -4.64 4.43
CA ILE A 37 1.69 -5.86 4.17
C ILE A 37 0.22 -5.61 4.47
N LEU A 38 -0.10 -5.08 5.64
CA LEU A 38 -1.49 -4.80 6.02
C LEU A 38 -2.11 -3.71 5.13
N GLU A 39 -1.41 -2.62 4.88
CA GLU A 39 -1.94 -1.51 4.07
C GLU A 39 -2.15 -1.93 2.60
N SER A 40 -1.25 -2.74 2.03
CA SER A 40 -1.44 -3.31 0.69
C SER A 40 -2.67 -4.21 0.64
N ALA A 41 -2.85 -5.08 1.62
CA ALA A 41 -4.05 -5.92 1.72
C ALA A 41 -5.33 -5.07 1.82
N GLN A 42 -5.33 -3.99 2.61
CA GLN A 42 -6.48 -3.09 2.73
C GLN A 42 -6.82 -2.39 1.42
N MET A 43 -5.81 -1.93 0.66
CA MET A 43 -6.03 -1.29 -0.64
C MET A 43 -6.55 -2.28 -1.69
N LEU A 44 -5.99 -3.48 -1.76
CA LEU A 44 -6.43 -4.54 -2.65
C LEU A 44 -7.87 -4.98 -2.34
N CYS A 45 -8.21 -5.16 -1.06
CA CYS A 45 -9.57 -5.47 -0.62
C CYS A 45 -10.54 -4.34 -0.95
N THR A 46 -10.12 -3.08 -0.79
CA THR A 46 -10.93 -1.92 -1.15
C THR A 46 -11.21 -1.90 -2.64
N ALA A 47 -10.18 -2.13 -3.49
CA ALA A 47 -10.35 -2.22 -4.93
C ALA A 47 -11.33 -3.35 -5.32
N LYS A 48 -11.16 -4.56 -4.74
CA LYS A 48 -12.08 -5.68 -5.00
C LYS A 48 -13.52 -5.34 -4.63
N ARG A 49 -13.76 -4.76 -3.45
CA ARG A 49 -15.12 -4.39 -3.02
C ARG A 49 -15.74 -3.30 -3.90
N VAL A 50 -14.97 -2.27 -4.23
CA VAL A 50 -15.49 -1.14 -5.02
C VAL A 50 -15.79 -1.55 -6.45
N LEU A 51 -14.99 -2.41 -7.04
CA LEU A 51 -15.13 -2.80 -8.44
C LEU A 51 -16.12 -3.97 -8.64
N ASP A 52 -16.13 -4.94 -7.73
CA ASP A 52 -16.94 -6.16 -7.88
C ASP A 52 -18.15 -6.22 -6.92
N GLY A 53 -18.23 -5.34 -5.93
CA GLY A 53 -19.29 -5.37 -4.93
C GLY A 53 -20.45 -4.44 -5.23
N THR A 54 -21.58 -4.69 -4.58
CA THR A 54 -22.78 -3.83 -4.63
C THR A 54 -22.68 -2.75 -3.56
N GLU A 55 -22.78 -1.48 -3.97
CA GLU A 55 -22.77 -0.33 -3.05
C GLU A 55 -24.03 -0.29 -2.18
N TYR A 56 -23.87 -0.01 -0.89
CA TYR A 56 -24.95 0.26 0.04
C TYR A 56 -24.53 1.29 1.09
N PHE A 57 -25.50 1.83 1.82
CA PHE A 57 -25.24 2.71 2.95
C PHE A 57 -25.40 1.96 4.27
N ASP A 58 -24.47 2.22 5.17
CA ASP A 58 -24.42 1.70 6.52
C ASP A 58 -24.24 2.86 7.52
N LEU A 59 -24.38 2.58 8.80
CA LEU A 59 -24.13 3.55 9.86
C LEU A 59 -22.85 3.20 10.61
N THR A 60 -22.05 4.21 10.89
CA THR A 60 -20.91 4.07 11.83
C THR A 60 -21.44 3.89 13.25
N LYS A 61 -20.58 3.48 14.18
CA LYS A 61 -20.91 3.37 15.63
C LYS A 61 -21.50 4.68 16.19
N ASN A 62 -21.14 5.82 15.61
CA ASN A 62 -21.62 7.15 16.01
C ASN A 62 -22.80 7.64 15.15
N GLY A 63 -23.53 6.73 14.47
CA GLY A 63 -24.73 7.05 13.69
C GLY A 63 -24.47 7.79 12.36
N ARG A 64 -23.20 8.01 11.95
CA ARG A 64 -22.91 8.69 10.69
C ARG A 64 -23.07 7.74 9.50
N LYS A 65 -23.80 8.18 8.47
CA LYS A 65 -23.97 7.46 7.21
C LYS A 65 -22.62 7.27 6.51
N ILE A 66 -22.33 6.04 6.09
CA ILE A 66 -21.09 5.65 5.39
C ILE A 66 -21.41 4.73 4.22
N LYS A 67 -20.72 4.92 3.10
CA LYS A 67 -20.76 4.00 1.96
C LYS A 67 -20.01 2.71 2.27
N ARG A 68 -20.59 1.59 1.85
CA ARG A 68 -20.01 0.25 1.92
C ARG A 68 -20.25 -0.49 0.61
N TRP A 69 -19.53 -1.58 0.42
CA TRP A 69 -19.69 -2.48 -0.72
C TRP A 69 -19.74 -3.92 -0.20
N ARG A 70 -20.74 -4.67 -0.63
CA ARG A 70 -20.95 -6.07 -0.29
C ARG A 70 -20.59 -6.93 -1.49
N LEU A 71 -19.78 -7.96 -1.28
CA LEU A 71 -19.47 -8.97 -2.28
C LEU A 71 -20.59 -10.02 -2.31
N ASP A 72 -20.91 -10.52 -3.51
CA ASP A 72 -21.99 -11.50 -3.70
C ASP A 72 -21.64 -12.88 -3.12
N ASN A 73 -20.34 -13.24 -3.15
CA ASN A 73 -19.88 -14.50 -2.58
C ASN A 73 -19.76 -14.37 -1.04
N PRO A 74 -20.56 -15.12 -0.24
CA PRO A 74 -20.55 -15.03 1.22
C PRO A 74 -19.20 -15.38 1.84
N ASN A 75 -18.46 -16.30 1.25
CA ASN A 75 -17.13 -16.70 1.74
C ASN A 75 -16.12 -15.57 1.54
N GLU A 76 -16.14 -14.90 0.39
CA GLU A 76 -15.31 -13.72 0.15
C GLU A 76 -15.74 -12.55 1.03
N GLU A 77 -17.05 -12.32 1.17
CA GLU A 77 -17.59 -11.25 2.03
C GLU A 77 -17.13 -11.37 3.48
N ALA A 78 -17.04 -12.59 4.01
CA ALA A 78 -16.61 -12.85 5.39
C ALA A 78 -15.10 -12.59 5.61
N ILE A 79 -14.26 -12.72 4.59
CA ILE A 79 -12.80 -12.71 4.71
C ILE A 79 -12.20 -11.39 4.23
N VAL A 80 -12.70 -10.84 3.12
CA VAL A 80 -12.18 -9.61 2.49
C VAL A 80 -12.42 -8.41 3.41
N TYR A 81 -11.36 -7.64 3.70
CA TYR A 81 -11.46 -6.47 4.58
C TYR A 81 -12.49 -5.47 4.05
N LYS A 82 -13.15 -4.76 4.97
CA LYS A 82 -14.08 -3.69 4.60
C LYS A 82 -13.36 -2.60 3.82
N ALA A 83 -14.04 -2.05 2.80
CA ALA A 83 -13.52 -0.93 2.05
C ALA A 83 -13.23 0.27 2.96
N GLY A 84 -12.05 0.85 2.77
CA GLY A 84 -11.60 2.01 3.54
C GLY A 84 -10.67 2.89 2.72
N TRP A 85 -10.43 4.11 3.19
CA TRP A 85 -9.48 5.06 2.58
C TRP A 85 -9.73 5.33 1.08
N LEU A 86 -11.00 5.28 0.66
CA LEU A 86 -11.38 5.36 -0.74
C LEU A 86 -10.84 6.61 -1.46
N GLY A 87 -10.85 7.77 -0.79
CA GLY A 87 -10.32 9.01 -1.34
C GLY A 87 -8.79 9.14 -1.33
N HIS A 88 -8.06 8.13 -0.82
CA HIS A 88 -6.62 8.21 -0.74
C HIS A 88 -5.97 8.00 -2.13
N PRO A 89 -4.95 8.81 -2.52
CA PRO A 89 -4.33 8.72 -3.86
C PRO A 89 -3.84 7.32 -4.21
N SER A 90 -3.22 6.60 -3.27
CA SER A 90 -2.74 5.22 -3.49
C SER A 90 -3.90 4.25 -3.74
N THR A 91 -5.01 4.37 -3.01
CA THR A 91 -6.20 3.53 -3.22
C THR A 91 -6.83 3.79 -4.58
N GLN A 92 -6.96 5.06 -4.97
CA GLN A 92 -7.47 5.45 -6.28
C GLN A 92 -6.58 4.95 -7.41
N TRP A 93 -5.26 4.98 -7.24
CA TRP A 93 -4.31 4.45 -8.20
C TRP A 93 -4.50 2.94 -8.42
N VAL A 94 -4.70 2.17 -7.36
CA VAL A 94 -4.95 0.72 -7.43
C VAL A 94 -6.26 0.41 -8.17
N ILE A 95 -7.33 1.16 -7.89
CA ILE A 95 -8.65 0.98 -8.50
C ILE A 95 -8.63 1.32 -10.00
N LYS A 96 -7.78 2.25 -10.41
CA LYS A 96 -7.75 2.82 -11.76
C LYS A 96 -7.37 1.83 -12.86
N SER A 97 -6.60 0.77 -12.56
CA SER A 97 -6.07 -0.15 -13.56
C SER A 97 -5.83 -1.55 -13.00
N ALA A 98 -6.17 -2.58 -13.77
CA ALA A 98 -5.82 -3.97 -13.45
C ALA A 98 -4.29 -4.17 -13.34
N TYR A 99 -3.50 -3.42 -14.11
CA TYR A 99 -2.03 -3.48 -14.05
C TYR A 99 -1.49 -2.87 -12.76
N ASN A 100 -2.05 -1.74 -12.31
CA ASN A 100 -1.70 -1.11 -11.03
C ASN A 100 -2.05 -2.03 -9.84
N TYR A 101 -3.23 -2.66 -9.89
CA TYR A 101 -3.62 -3.67 -8.92
C TYR A 101 -2.63 -4.84 -8.89
N THR A 102 -2.25 -5.36 -10.06
CA THR A 102 -1.29 -6.45 -10.18
C THR A 102 0.08 -6.07 -9.63
N TRP A 103 0.53 -4.83 -9.87
CA TRP A 103 1.77 -4.32 -9.28
C TRP A 103 1.69 -4.36 -7.74
N LEU A 104 0.60 -3.84 -7.16
CA LEU A 104 0.44 -3.82 -5.71
C LEU A 104 0.32 -5.23 -5.13
N PHE A 105 -0.34 -6.15 -5.81
CA PHE A 105 -0.38 -7.56 -5.38
C PHE A 105 1.00 -8.20 -5.37
N LYS A 106 1.80 -8.01 -6.41
CA LYS A 106 3.20 -8.47 -6.45
C LYS A 106 4.03 -7.87 -5.32
N HIS A 107 3.81 -6.58 -5.02
CA HIS A 107 4.46 -5.90 -3.92
C HIS A 107 4.05 -6.46 -2.56
N PHE A 108 2.75 -6.71 -2.35
CA PHE A 108 2.21 -7.36 -1.16
C PHE A 108 2.85 -8.72 -0.89
N MET A 109 3.00 -9.55 -1.92
CA MET A 109 3.67 -10.85 -1.80
C MET A 109 5.17 -10.70 -1.52
N ALA A 110 5.84 -9.76 -2.19
CA ALA A 110 7.25 -9.50 -1.97
C ALA A 110 7.55 -8.97 -0.54
N LEU A 111 6.67 -8.14 -0.01
CA LEU A 111 6.75 -7.70 1.40
C LEU A 111 6.64 -8.87 2.37
N ASN A 112 5.82 -9.87 2.06
CA ASN A 112 5.69 -11.08 2.87
C ASN A 112 6.98 -11.93 2.84
N GLU A 113 7.63 -12.05 1.70
CA GLU A 113 8.93 -12.73 1.62
C GLU A 113 10.00 -11.99 2.46
N GLU A 114 10.03 -10.65 2.39
CA GLU A 114 10.90 -9.85 3.26
C GLU A 114 10.54 -10.00 4.75
N TYR A 115 9.26 -10.09 5.09
CA TYR A 115 8.81 -10.36 6.45
C TYR A 115 9.33 -11.71 6.95
N LYS A 116 9.17 -12.78 6.17
CA LYS A 116 9.65 -14.12 6.54
C LYS A 116 11.17 -14.12 6.70
N LEU A 117 11.90 -13.56 5.75
CA LEU A 117 13.35 -13.48 5.79
C LEU A 117 13.84 -12.70 7.02
N ARG A 118 13.36 -11.46 7.19
CA ARG A 118 13.88 -10.53 8.21
C ARG A 118 13.55 -10.95 9.64
N TRP A 119 12.39 -11.53 9.86
CA TRP A 119 11.96 -12.02 11.19
C TRP A 119 12.15 -13.53 11.35
N GLN A 120 12.78 -14.20 10.39
CA GLN A 120 13.04 -15.65 10.42
C GLN A 120 11.75 -16.43 10.73
N LYS A 121 10.68 -16.15 9.99
CA LYS A 121 9.36 -16.76 10.16
C LYS A 121 9.11 -17.83 9.10
N ASP A 122 8.63 -18.98 9.54
CA ASP A 122 8.20 -20.05 8.63
C ASP A 122 6.80 -19.78 8.07
N LYS A 123 5.99 -18.99 8.78
CA LYS A 123 4.60 -18.70 8.43
C LYS A 123 4.47 -17.33 7.78
N ASP A 124 3.58 -17.25 6.82
CA ASP A 124 3.19 -16.00 6.18
C ASP A 124 2.51 -15.04 7.17
N HIS A 125 2.56 -13.76 6.87
CA HIS A 125 1.78 -12.75 7.58
C HIS A 125 0.28 -13.07 7.45
N VAL A 126 -0.49 -12.86 8.53
CA VAL A 126 -1.91 -13.22 8.61
C VAL A 126 -2.76 -12.67 7.46
N SER A 127 -2.45 -11.48 6.95
CA SER A 127 -3.16 -10.92 5.80
C SER A 127 -2.88 -11.70 4.52
N VAL A 128 -1.66 -12.24 4.36
CA VAL A 128 -1.30 -13.07 3.20
C VAL A 128 -1.98 -14.43 3.29
N THR A 129 -1.88 -15.10 4.44
CA THR A 129 -2.55 -16.39 4.67
C THR A 129 -4.06 -16.32 4.37
N LYS A 130 -4.71 -15.22 4.73
CA LYS A 130 -6.16 -15.06 4.53
C LYS A 130 -6.56 -14.65 3.12
N LEU A 131 -5.75 -13.84 2.44
CA LEU A 131 -6.20 -13.04 1.32
C LEU A 131 -5.46 -13.31 0.01
N ALA A 132 -4.26 -13.92 0.04
CA ALA A 132 -3.44 -14.04 -1.17
C ALA A 132 -4.18 -14.74 -2.32
N GLU A 133 -4.83 -15.87 -2.06
CA GLU A 133 -5.59 -16.59 -3.08
C GLU A 133 -6.77 -15.80 -3.65
N LEU A 134 -7.46 -15.04 -2.80
CA LEU A 134 -8.61 -14.22 -3.22
C LEU A 134 -8.22 -12.97 -4.00
N LEU A 135 -7.01 -12.46 -3.75
CA LEU A 135 -6.54 -11.19 -4.32
C LEU A 135 -5.53 -11.35 -5.46
N LYS A 136 -5.11 -12.57 -5.80
CA LYS A 136 -4.07 -12.83 -6.81
C LYS A 136 -4.44 -12.36 -8.22
N HIS A 137 -5.72 -12.31 -8.51
CA HIS A 137 -6.24 -11.78 -9.77
C HIS A 137 -6.91 -10.44 -9.55
N PRO A 138 -6.77 -9.49 -10.48
CA PRO A 138 -7.53 -8.25 -10.43
C PRO A 138 -9.04 -8.52 -10.33
N PRO A 139 -9.80 -7.60 -9.71
CA PRO A 139 -11.26 -7.66 -9.75
C PRO A 139 -11.80 -7.83 -11.17
N LYS A 140 -12.95 -8.51 -11.32
CA LYS A 140 -13.56 -8.78 -12.63
C LYS A 140 -13.83 -7.51 -13.42
N ASN A 141 -14.24 -6.45 -12.71
CA ASN A 141 -14.55 -5.15 -13.29
C ASN A 141 -13.37 -4.17 -13.28
N ALA A 142 -12.13 -4.65 -13.03
CA ALA A 142 -10.96 -3.79 -13.10
C ALA A 142 -10.69 -3.33 -14.55
N PRO A 143 -10.42 -2.02 -14.77
CA PRO A 143 -10.14 -1.51 -16.10
C PRO A 143 -8.90 -2.17 -16.72
N LEU A 144 -9.10 -2.91 -17.81
CA LEU A 144 -8.03 -3.58 -18.58
C LEU A 144 -7.46 -2.68 -19.69
N ASN A 145 -8.21 -1.69 -20.12
CA ASN A 145 -7.84 -0.73 -21.17
C ASN A 145 -6.99 0.44 -20.66
N VAL A 146 -6.73 0.50 -19.36
CA VAL A 146 -5.87 1.50 -18.73
C VAL A 146 -4.52 0.86 -18.43
N MET A 147 -3.48 1.33 -19.12
CA MET A 147 -2.11 0.82 -18.95
C MET A 147 -1.57 1.08 -17.54
N ALA A 148 -0.51 0.35 -17.19
CA ALA A 148 0.23 0.61 -15.95
C ALA A 148 0.74 2.05 -15.90
N THR A 149 0.62 2.65 -14.73
CA THR A 149 1.17 3.99 -14.44
C THR A 149 2.05 3.93 -13.21
N ASP A 150 2.95 4.89 -13.07
CA ASP A 150 3.63 5.09 -11.79
C ASP A 150 2.60 5.43 -10.70
N ALA A 151 2.89 5.08 -9.45
CA ALA A 151 1.99 5.33 -8.34
C ALA A 151 1.75 6.83 -8.14
N THR A 152 0.52 7.20 -7.79
CA THR A 152 0.22 8.61 -7.46
C THR A 152 1.01 9.03 -6.22
N PRO A 153 1.82 10.12 -6.30
CA PRO A 153 2.61 10.59 -5.16
C PRO A 153 1.75 10.96 -3.95
N ALA A 154 1.91 10.22 -2.86
CA ALA A 154 1.17 10.41 -1.61
C ALA A 154 2.13 10.82 -0.46
N MET A 155 2.64 12.05 -0.55
CA MET A 155 3.58 12.64 0.40
C MET A 155 3.42 14.17 0.42
N PRO A 156 4.04 14.88 1.41
CA PRO A 156 4.09 16.35 1.42
C PRO A 156 4.73 16.92 0.14
N ASP A 157 4.29 18.10 -0.27
CA ASP A 157 4.71 18.71 -1.54
C ASP A 157 6.23 18.94 -1.63
N HIS A 158 6.89 19.28 -0.54
CA HIS A 158 8.35 19.47 -0.51
C HIS A 158 9.15 18.19 -0.81
N CYS A 159 8.53 17.02 -0.73
CA CYS A 159 9.12 15.74 -1.12
C CYS A 159 8.89 15.39 -2.59
N LYS A 160 7.94 16.06 -3.26
CA LYS A 160 7.59 15.76 -4.65
C LYS A 160 8.64 16.32 -5.62
N ILE A 161 9.01 15.49 -6.60
CA ILE A 161 9.86 15.86 -7.73
C ILE A 161 9.01 15.73 -8.99
N PRO A 162 8.72 16.81 -9.71
CA PRO A 162 7.93 16.75 -10.92
C PRO A 162 8.50 15.75 -11.94
N GLY A 163 7.66 14.84 -12.44
CA GLY A 163 8.07 13.83 -13.41
C GLY A 163 8.84 12.62 -12.85
N ASP A 164 9.25 12.66 -11.58
CA ASP A 164 9.97 11.55 -10.94
C ASP A 164 9.27 11.05 -9.68
N VAL A 165 8.42 10.03 -9.85
CA VAL A 165 7.66 9.43 -8.76
C VAL A 165 8.57 8.64 -7.82
N VAL A 166 9.49 7.85 -8.34
CA VAL A 166 10.44 7.05 -7.55
C VAL A 166 11.33 7.97 -6.72
N GLY A 167 11.93 8.98 -7.34
CA GLY A 167 12.74 9.99 -6.64
C GLY A 167 11.95 10.72 -5.57
N SER A 168 10.66 11.04 -5.80
CA SER A 168 9.78 11.65 -4.80
C SER A 168 9.61 10.75 -3.57
N TYR A 169 9.37 9.45 -3.75
CA TYR A 169 9.26 8.51 -2.64
C TYR A 169 10.58 8.28 -1.91
N ARG A 170 11.72 8.24 -2.62
CA ARG A 170 13.06 8.18 -2.02
C ARG A 170 13.35 9.44 -1.20
N LYS A 171 13.07 10.62 -1.75
CA LYS A 171 13.19 11.90 -1.02
C LYS A 171 12.30 11.93 0.22
N TYR A 172 11.07 11.43 0.12
CA TYR A 172 10.16 11.30 1.26
C TYR A 172 10.74 10.42 2.37
N TYR A 173 11.40 9.31 2.02
CA TYR A 173 12.09 8.45 2.97
C TYR A 173 13.23 9.19 3.67
N ILE A 174 14.09 9.87 2.90
CA ILE A 174 15.25 10.60 3.40
C ILE A 174 14.81 11.75 4.31
N LEU A 175 13.78 12.52 3.93
CA LEU A 175 13.38 13.71 4.67
C LEU A 175 12.52 13.40 5.90
N GLU A 176 11.59 12.46 5.78
CA GLU A 176 10.50 12.30 6.77
C GLU A 176 10.57 10.98 7.55
N LYS A 177 11.34 9.99 7.07
CA LYS A 177 11.38 8.65 7.69
C LYS A 177 12.71 8.34 8.37
N VAL A 178 13.76 9.13 8.15
CA VAL A 178 15.11 8.92 8.68
C VAL A 178 15.12 8.64 10.19
N ARG A 179 14.27 9.30 10.97
CA ARG A 179 14.20 9.15 12.44
C ARG A 179 13.91 7.73 12.92
N PHE A 180 13.31 6.89 12.08
CA PHE A 180 12.96 5.50 12.42
C PHE A 180 13.29 4.47 11.34
N ALA A 181 13.75 4.91 10.17
CA ALA A 181 14.09 4.01 9.07
C ALA A 181 15.37 3.25 9.41
N LYS A 182 15.22 1.95 9.69
CA LYS A 182 16.31 1.04 10.06
C LYS A 182 16.22 -0.23 9.23
N TRP A 183 17.37 -0.82 8.94
CA TRP A 183 17.57 -2.08 8.23
C TRP A 183 18.47 -2.96 9.10
N GLU A 184 17.99 -3.33 10.29
CA GLU A 184 18.75 -4.06 11.32
C GLU A 184 18.38 -5.55 11.39
N LYS A 185 17.31 -5.95 10.69
CA LYS A 185 16.83 -7.33 10.71
C LYS A 185 17.65 -8.22 9.76
N HIS A 186 17.56 -9.54 9.98
CA HIS A 186 18.31 -10.53 9.18
C HIS A 186 18.11 -10.31 7.67
N GLY A 187 19.21 -10.25 6.92
CA GLY A 187 19.21 -10.05 5.46
C GLY A 187 18.73 -8.67 4.97
N ALA A 188 18.37 -7.75 5.87
CA ALA A 188 18.01 -6.40 5.48
C ALA A 188 19.24 -5.59 5.04
N VAL A 189 19.14 -4.91 3.91
CA VAL A 189 20.21 -4.06 3.37
C VAL A 189 19.67 -2.64 3.18
N MET A 190 20.32 -1.67 3.85
CA MET A 190 19.99 -0.26 3.64
C MET A 190 20.31 0.14 2.19
N PRO A 191 19.37 0.70 1.44
CA PRO A 191 19.59 1.10 0.05
C PRO A 191 20.64 2.21 -0.07
N GLU A 192 21.45 2.16 -1.12
CA GLU A 192 22.52 3.14 -1.35
C GLU A 192 21.98 4.57 -1.46
N TRP A 193 20.89 4.77 -2.23
CA TRP A 193 20.24 6.07 -2.33
C TRP A 193 19.83 6.68 -0.97
N PHE A 194 19.53 5.83 0.03
CA PHE A 194 19.20 6.32 1.38
C PHE A 194 20.47 6.72 2.14
N LYS A 195 21.54 5.92 2.07
CA LYS A 195 22.85 6.25 2.67
C LYS A 195 23.40 7.56 2.13
N GLU A 196 23.43 7.68 0.80
CA GLU A 196 23.87 8.90 0.11
C GLU A 196 23.02 10.11 0.51
N GLY A 197 21.69 9.94 0.52
CA GLY A 197 20.76 11.01 0.84
C GLY A 197 20.83 11.50 2.27
N ILE A 198 21.16 10.66 3.26
CA ILE A 198 21.35 11.11 4.65
C ILE A 198 22.72 11.76 4.87
N ASN A 199 23.74 11.35 4.12
CA ASN A 199 25.09 11.93 4.19
C ASN A 199 25.18 13.31 3.51
N ALA A 200 24.29 13.60 2.57
CA ALA A 200 24.20 14.87 1.85
C ALA A 200 23.38 15.96 2.59
N ARG A 201 22.93 15.69 3.80
CA ARG A 201 22.15 16.60 4.65
C ARG A 201 23.06 17.39 5.56
#